data_9198f78cb5edf6592a07f22116d21789
#
_entry.id   9198f78cb5edf6592a07f22116d21789
#
_cell.length_a   1.000
_cell.length_b   1.000
_cell.length_c   1.000
_cell.angle_alpha   90.00
_cell.angle_beta   90.00
_cell.angle_gamma   90.00
#
_symmetry.space_group_name_H-M   'P 1'
#
loop_
_entity.id
_entity.type
_entity.pdbx_description
1 polymer ?
#
loop_
_entity_poly.entity_id
_entity_poly.type
_entity_poly.pdbx_seq_one_letter_code
_entity_poly.pdbx_strand_id
1 'polypeptide(L)'
;TDFVADAEAIAHKVAPGLEELVSVVTGGATRHDSVAAGLAAVQSSVEVVLVHDAARALTPTTLFADVDMAVQATGAGIVPALPVVDSLKQVDVTGGVLGIADRDQLRAAQTPQGFPRAELEAAYAAAGSSDYTDDAAVFAANGGAVTTIPGDEVAFKITTAWDLNRAHQVLGGIPDAHRVGTGIDVHAFGEADNLWLAGLHWPGEKELSGHSDGDAVAHAICDALLSAAGLGDIGSRFGTADPAYANASGEVFVRGTIELLAASGFEPINVSVQLIGNKPRFSPRREEAQAVLTEWVGAPVSVSATTTDDLGFTGRGE
;
A
#
# COMPACT_ATOMS: atom_id res chain seq x y z
N THR A 1 19.15 9.24 17.68
CA THR A 1 19.41 10.68 18.03
C THR A 1 19.00 11.63 16.91
N ASP A 2 18.89 11.17 15.67
CA ASP A 2 18.63 12.05 14.52
C ASP A 2 17.12 12.28 14.27
N PHE A 3 16.25 11.53 14.95
CA PHE A 3 14.79 11.60 14.74
C PHE A 3 14.02 12.56 15.67
N VAL A 4 14.65 13.19 16.65
CA VAL A 4 13.96 14.10 17.59
C VAL A 4 13.38 15.30 16.83
N ALA A 5 14.20 15.95 15.99
CA ALA A 5 13.76 17.09 15.19
C ALA A 5 12.63 16.73 14.19
N ASP A 6 12.71 15.54 13.59
CA ASP A 6 11.66 15.04 12.69
C ASP A 6 10.35 14.77 13.45
N ALA A 7 10.45 14.18 14.65
CA ALA A 7 9.29 13.92 15.50
C ALA A 7 8.63 15.22 15.98
N GLU A 8 9.43 16.22 16.38
CA GLU A 8 8.94 17.56 16.72
C GLU A 8 8.24 18.23 15.53
N ALA A 9 8.83 18.16 14.33
CA ALA A 9 8.24 18.72 13.13
C ALA A 9 6.90 18.04 12.77
N ILE A 10 6.80 16.73 12.95
CA ILE A 10 5.55 15.98 12.77
C ILE A 10 4.51 16.41 13.81
N ALA A 11 4.89 16.50 15.08
CA ALA A 11 3.99 16.94 16.16
C ALA A 11 3.40 18.32 15.88
N HIS A 12 4.22 19.29 15.49
CA HIS A 12 3.77 20.62 15.08
C HIS A 12 2.81 20.59 13.88
N LYS A 13 3.05 19.71 12.92
CA LYS A 13 2.21 19.58 11.73
C LYS A 13 0.83 18.98 12.02
N VAL A 14 0.75 17.99 12.90
CA VAL A 14 -0.50 17.24 13.16
C VAL A 14 -1.32 17.80 14.31
N ALA A 15 -0.71 18.57 15.20
CA ALA A 15 -1.37 19.17 16.36
C ALA A 15 -1.05 20.67 16.48
N PRO A 16 -1.38 21.51 15.48
CA PRO A 16 -1.10 22.93 15.52
C PRO A 16 -1.86 23.62 16.69
N GLY A 17 -1.14 24.39 17.49
CA GLY A 17 -1.68 25.05 18.68
C GLY A 17 -1.67 24.19 19.96
N LEU A 18 -1.13 22.97 19.91
CA LEU A 18 -0.94 22.09 21.05
C LEU A 18 0.55 21.79 21.31
N GLU A 19 1.44 22.59 20.74
CA GLU A 19 2.89 22.38 20.79
C GLU A 19 3.42 22.33 22.22
N GLU A 20 2.84 23.14 23.12
CA GLU A 20 3.24 23.18 24.54
C GLU A 20 2.85 21.91 25.31
N LEU A 21 1.95 21.09 24.74
CA LEU A 21 1.51 19.81 25.32
C LEU A 21 2.31 18.61 24.80
N VAL A 22 3.17 18.83 23.81
CA VAL A 22 3.98 17.77 23.20
C VAL A 22 5.43 17.92 23.62
N SER A 23 5.99 16.88 24.22
CA SER A 23 7.41 16.78 24.53
C SER A 23 8.03 15.59 23.84
N VAL A 24 9.12 15.80 23.13
CA VAL A 24 9.90 14.73 22.48
C VAL A 24 11.15 14.46 23.30
N VAL A 25 11.33 13.24 23.74
CA VAL A 25 12.50 12.81 24.50
C VAL A 25 13.27 11.69 23.79
N THR A 26 14.57 11.68 23.93
CA THR A 26 15.37 10.59 23.40
C THR A 26 15.11 9.32 24.17
N GLY A 27 14.74 8.24 23.47
CA GLY A 27 14.57 6.90 24.07
C GLY A 27 15.87 6.25 24.50
N GLY A 28 15.79 5.17 25.25
CA GLY A 28 16.90 4.36 25.70
C GLY A 28 17.27 3.21 24.76
N ALA A 29 18.11 2.31 25.25
CA ALA A 29 18.55 1.13 24.49
C ALA A 29 17.45 0.07 24.34
N THR A 30 16.49 0.06 25.23
CA THR A 30 15.36 -0.88 25.23
C THR A 30 14.02 -0.11 25.21
N ARG A 31 12.91 -0.85 24.96
CA ARG A 31 11.57 -0.30 25.10
C ARG A 31 11.32 0.19 26.54
N HIS A 32 11.76 -0.60 27.52
CA HIS A 32 11.68 -0.25 28.95
C HIS A 32 12.36 1.09 29.25
N ASP A 33 13.61 1.28 28.80
CA ASP A 33 14.36 2.53 29.01
C ASP A 33 13.68 3.73 28.33
N SER A 34 13.07 3.51 27.15
CA SER A 34 12.36 4.54 26.42
C SER A 34 11.09 4.98 27.14
N VAL A 35 10.33 4.05 27.69
CA VAL A 35 9.14 4.37 28.51
C VAL A 35 9.54 5.08 29.80
N ALA A 36 10.61 4.62 30.48
CA ALA A 36 11.14 5.29 31.68
C ALA A 36 11.55 6.74 31.38
N ALA A 37 12.20 7.00 30.24
CA ALA A 37 12.55 8.36 29.84
C ALA A 37 11.30 9.23 29.57
N GLY A 38 10.28 8.65 28.92
CA GLY A 38 8.98 9.31 28.73
C GLY A 38 8.28 9.64 30.03
N LEU A 39 8.21 8.70 30.95
CA LEU A 39 7.61 8.87 32.29
C LEU A 39 8.28 10.02 33.08
N ALA A 40 9.62 10.08 33.03
CA ALA A 40 10.38 11.15 33.69
C ALA A 40 10.08 12.56 33.15
N ALA A 41 9.56 12.67 31.93
CA ALA A 41 9.15 13.93 31.32
C ALA A 41 7.69 14.32 31.60
N VAL A 42 6.88 13.41 32.15
CA VAL A 42 5.47 13.66 32.48
C VAL A 42 5.36 14.62 33.66
N GLN A 43 4.51 15.62 33.52
CA GLN A 43 4.27 16.62 34.61
C GLN A 43 3.69 15.95 35.85
N SER A 44 4.12 16.42 37.03
CA SER A 44 3.67 15.85 38.32
C SER A 44 2.18 16.00 38.61
N SER A 45 1.49 16.89 37.90
CA SER A 45 0.03 17.07 37.99
C SER A 45 -0.79 16.01 37.26
N VAL A 46 -0.15 15.18 36.42
CA VAL A 46 -0.81 14.08 35.69
C VAL A 46 -1.03 12.92 36.68
N GLU A 47 -2.25 12.42 36.75
CA GLU A 47 -2.64 11.33 37.62
C GLU A 47 -2.65 9.98 36.92
N VAL A 48 -3.04 9.95 35.64
CA VAL A 48 -3.11 8.72 34.81
C VAL A 48 -2.14 8.84 33.65
N VAL A 49 -1.38 7.78 33.39
CA VAL A 49 -0.47 7.68 32.24
C VAL A 49 -0.94 6.54 31.32
N LEU A 50 -0.96 6.83 30.05
CA LEU A 50 -1.24 5.85 28.99
C LEU A 50 0.03 5.61 28.18
N VAL A 51 0.52 4.37 28.18
CA VAL A 51 1.67 3.95 27.37
C VAL A 51 1.18 3.34 26.07
N HIS A 52 1.60 3.90 24.94
CA HIS A 52 1.10 3.49 23.63
C HIS A 52 2.21 3.21 22.62
N ASP A 53 2.06 2.10 21.89
CA ASP A 53 2.97 1.73 20.79
C ASP A 53 2.65 2.59 19.56
N ALA A 54 3.58 3.40 19.07
CA ALA A 54 3.41 4.18 17.84
C ALA A 54 3.08 3.32 16.60
N ALA A 55 3.49 2.06 16.61
CA ALA A 55 3.14 1.10 15.56
C ALA A 55 1.65 0.67 15.55
N ARG A 56 0.82 1.12 16.50
CA ARG A 56 -0.64 0.95 16.51
C ARG A 56 -1.34 2.27 16.09
N ALA A 57 -0.90 2.80 14.97
CA ALA A 57 -1.28 4.14 14.50
C ALA A 57 -2.79 4.31 14.23
N LEU A 58 -3.56 3.24 14.14
CA LEU A 58 -5.01 3.27 13.85
C LEU A 58 -5.87 3.10 15.11
N THR A 59 -5.29 3.09 16.29
CA THR A 59 -6.04 2.93 17.54
C THR A 59 -7.09 4.03 17.69
N PRO A 60 -8.38 3.67 17.84
CA PRO A 60 -9.46 4.67 18.01
C PRO A 60 -9.26 5.53 19.25
N THR A 61 -9.58 6.82 19.14
CA THR A 61 -9.50 7.74 20.29
C THR A 61 -10.40 7.35 21.43
N THR A 62 -11.51 6.68 21.16
CA THR A 62 -12.42 6.12 22.17
C THR A 62 -11.74 5.10 23.07
N LEU A 63 -10.81 4.28 22.51
CA LEU A 63 -10.08 3.30 23.31
C LEU A 63 -9.15 3.97 24.34
N PHE A 64 -8.56 5.12 24.02
CA PHE A 64 -7.79 5.91 24.99
C PHE A 64 -8.68 6.42 26.13
N ALA A 65 -9.86 6.94 25.80
CA ALA A 65 -10.82 7.41 26.81
C ALA A 65 -11.34 6.27 27.70
N ASP A 66 -11.63 5.11 27.12
CA ASP A 66 -12.09 3.93 27.87
C ASP A 66 -11.03 3.42 28.86
N VAL A 67 -9.76 3.40 28.44
CA VAL A 67 -8.63 3.04 29.31
C VAL A 67 -8.47 4.05 30.44
N ASP A 68 -8.48 5.35 30.13
CA ASP A 68 -8.34 6.40 31.14
C ASP A 68 -9.46 6.33 32.19
N MET A 69 -10.72 6.26 31.75
CA MET A 69 -11.88 6.11 32.64
C MET A 69 -11.79 4.87 33.51
N ALA A 70 -11.33 3.75 32.96
CA ALA A 70 -11.21 2.51 33.73
C ALA A 70 -10.08 2.58 34.77
N VAL A 71 -8.96 3.24 34.49
CA VAL A 71 -7.89 3.50 35.47
C VAL A 71 -8.42 4.39 36.60
N GLN A 72 -9.10 5.49 36.27
CA GLN A 72 -9.67 6.42 37.27
C GLN A 72 -10.71 5.72 38.16
N ALA A 73 -11.53 4.84 37.60
CA ALA A 73 -12.56 4.14 38.32
C ALA A 73 -12.02 3.04 39.25
N THR A 74 -10.90 2.41 38.89
CA THR A 74 -10.43 1.19 39.60
C THR A 74 -9.12 1.37 40.35
N GLY A 75 -8.29 2.33 39.97
CA GLY A 75 -6.91 2.45 40.43
C GLY A 75 -5.99 1.31 39.97
N ALA A 76 -6.44 0.46 39.04
CA ALA A 76 -5.69 -0.67 38.54
C ALA A 76 -4.98 -0.30 37.20
N GLY A 77 -3.99 -1.11 36.82
CA GLY A 77 -3.45 -1.11 35.46
C GLY A 77 -4.49 -1.70 34.50
N ILE A 78 -4.76 -1.02 33.41
CA ILE A 78 -5.79 -1.38 32.42
C ILE A 78 -5.13 -1.72 31.09
N VAL A 79 -5.47 -2.89 30.54
CA VAL A 79 -4.95 -3.40 29.25
C VAL A 79 -6.12 -3.71 28.33
N PRO A 80 -6.27 -3.00 27.20
CA PRO A 80 -7.20 -3.43 26.17
C PRO A 80 -6.74 -4.75 25.55
N ALA A 81 -7.65 -5.67 25.35
CA ALA A 81 -7.27 -6.98 24.85
C ALA A 81 -8.36 -7.64 24.01
N LEU A 82 -7.94 -8.40 23.00
CA LEU A 82 -8.82 -9.20 22.16
C LEU A 82 -8.83 -10.66 22.59
N PRO A 83 -9.94 -11.39 22.41
CA PRO A 83 -9.96 -12.83 22.58
C PRO A 83 -9.03 -13.50 21.55
N VAL A 84 -8.43 -14.62 21.93
CA VAL A 84 -7.62 -15.43 21.02
C VAL A 84 -8.53 -16.37 20.23
N VAL A 85 -8.55 -16.22 18.90
CA VAL A 85 -9.46 -16.98 18.02
C VAL A 85 -8.86 -18.33 17.65
N ASP A 86 -7.55 -18.40 17.42
CA ASP A 86 -6.86 -19.59 16.97
C ASP A 86 -6.52 -20.56 18.12
N SER A 87 -6.33 -21.84 17.79
CA SER A 87 -5.81 -22.82 18.73
C SER A 87 -4.31 -22.61 18.94
N LEU A 88 -3.90 -22.24 20.17
CA LEU A 88 -2.50 -22.05 20.49
C LEU A 88 -1.84 -23.36 20.92
N LYS A 89 -0.63 -23.60 20.43
CA LYS A 89 0.21 -24.73 20.77
C LYS A 89 1.40 -24.26 21.59
N GLN A 90 1.69 -24.97 22.68
CA GLN A 90 2.98 -24.85 23.34
C GLN A 90 3.98 -25.68 22.56
N VAL A 91 5.15 -25.09 22.26
CA VAL A 91 6.18 -25.76 21.48
C VAL A 91 7.53 -25.68 22.18
N ASP A 92 8.38 -26.67 21.95
CA ASP A 92 9.77 -26.64 22.37
C ASP A 92 10.65 -25.82 21.40
N VAL A 93 11.94 -25.69 21.69
CA VAL A 93 12.91 -24.92 20.89
C VAL A 93 13.12 -25.46 19.46
N THR A 94 12.67 -26.70 19.19
CA THR A 94 12.76 -27.36 17.88
C THR A 94 11.46 -27.29 17.09
N GLY A 95 10.39 -26.70 17.67
CA GLY A 95 9.05 -26.66 17.09
C GLY A 95 8.18 -27.87 17.41
N GLY A 96 8.66 -28.81 18.27
CA GLY A 96 7.87 -29.94 18.74
C GLY A 96 6.69 -29.50 19.62
N VAL A 97 5.47 -30.00 19.35
CA VAL A 97 4.27 -29.63 20.10
C VAL A 97 4.28 -30.30 21.47
N LEU A 98 4.34 -29.51 22.54
CA LEU A 98 4.31 -29.96 23.93
C LEU A 98 2.87 -30.07 24.48
N GLY A 99 1.96 -29.22 23.99
CA GLY A 99 0.60 -29.17 24.51
C GLY A 99 -0.26 -28.13 23.81
N ILE A 100 -1.49 -27.97 24.34
CA ILE A 100 -2.46 -26.97 23.89
C ILE A 100 -2.63 -25.95 25.03
N ALA A 101 -2.50 -24.66 24.71
CA ALA A 101 -2.85 -23.61 25.67
C ALA A 101 -4.38 -23.40 25.65
N ASP A 102 -4.97 -23.23 26.82
CA ASP A 102 -6.39 -22.90 26.95
C ASP A 102 -6.61 -21.44 26.53
N ARG A 103 -7.09 -21.26 25.30
CA ARG A 103 -7.29 -19.93 24.71
C ARG A 103 -8.35 -19.10 25.42
N ASP A 104 -9.29 -19.72 26.12
CA ASP A 104 -10.34 -19.01 26.83
C ASP A 104 -9.79 -18.22 28.03
N GLN A 105 -8.62 -18.62 28.53
CA GLN A 105 -7.85 -17.91 29.57
C GLN A 105 -6.82 -16.94 29.02
N LEU A 106 -6.67 -16.83 27.68
CA LEU A 106 -5.69 -15.97 27.04
C LEU A 106 -6.36 -14.78 26.36
N ARG A 107 -5.65 -13.69 26.36
CA ARG A 107 -6.03 -12.47 25.63
C ARG A 107 -4.84 -11.93 24.86
N ALA A 108 -5.09 -11.40 23.67
CA ALA A 108 -4.09 -10.68 22.90
C ALA A 108 -4.06 -9.22 23.36
N ALA A 109 -3.06 -8.86 24.15
CA ALA A 109 -2.91 -7.53 24.71
C ALA A 109 -2.63 -6.48 23.64
N GLN A 110 -3.24 -5.32 23.81
CA GLN A 110 -3.03 -4.14 22.95
C GLN A 110 -2.52 -2.96 23.79
N THR A 111 -2.32 -1.83 23.12
CA THR A 111 -2.07 -0.54 23.74
C THR A 111 -3.06 0.50 23.18
N PRO A 112 -3.41 1.60 23.92
CA PRO A 112 -2.74 2.09 25.13
C PRO A 112 -2.95 1.20 26.35
N GLN A 113 -1.89 1.00 27.16
CA GLN A 113 -2.01 0.46 28.51
C GLN A 113 -2.02 1.61 29.49
N GLY A 114 -3.00 1.65 30.40
CA GLY A 114 -3.20 2.75 31.32
C GLY A 114 -2.87 2.38 32.77
N PHE A 115 -2.31 3.34 33.50
CA PHE A 115 -1.89 3.11 34.90
C PHE A 115 -2.01 4.40 35.72
N PRO A 116 -2.23 4.29 37.03
CA PRO A 116 -1.96 5.40 37.94
C PRO A 116 -0.47 5.77 37.86
N ARG A 117 -0.18 7.05 37.62
CA ARG A 117 1.20 7.52 37.30
C ARG A 117 2.20 7.18 38.42
N ALA A 118 1.86 7.51 39.66
CA ALA A 118 2.80 7.38 40.79
C ALA A 118 3.20 5.89 41.01
N GLU A 119 2.25 4.98 40.85
CA GLU A 119 2.45 3.54 41.03
C GLU A 119 3.26 2.98 39.86
N LEU A 120 3.03 3.46 38.62
CA LEU A 120 3.83 3.04 37.49
C LEU A 120 5.28 3.52 37.59
N GLU A 121 5.49 4.78 38.02
CA GLU A 121 6.84 5.30 38.28
C GLU A 121 7.59 4.47 39.34
N ALA A 122 6.90 4.12 40.42
CA ALA A 122 7.47 3.26 41.45
C ALA A 122 7.79 1.86 40.93
N ALA A 123 6.92 1.29 40.09
CA ALA A 123 7.16 0.00 39.44
C ALA A 123 8.39 0.03 38.52
N TYR A 124 8.55 1.06 37.70
CA TYR A 124 9.71 1.23 36.85
C TYR A 124 11.00 1.44 37.64
N ALA A 125 10.95 2.20 38.72
CA ALA A 125 12.11 2.40 39.60
C ALA A 125 12.54 1.09 40.31
N ALA A 126 11.59 0.23 40.64
CA ALA A 126 11.87 -1.05 41.28
C ALA A 126 12.31 -2.15 40.31
N ALA A 127 11.86 -2.10 39.05
CA ALA A 127 12.13 -3.09 38.03
C ALA A 127 13.62 -3.15 37.61
N GLY A 128 14.32 -2.04 37.68
CA GLY A 128 15.73 -1.94 37.26
C GLY A 128 15.92 -2.29 35.77
N SER A 129 16.87 -3.20 35.49
CA SER A 129 17.16 -3.67 34.13
C SER A 129 16.46 -4.99 33.77
N SER A 130 15.40 -5.36 34.46
CA SER A 130 14.67 -6.61 34.19
C SER A 130 13.94 -6.53 32.84
N ASP A 131 13.99 -7.61 32.08
CA ASP A 131 13.39 -7.68 30.74
C ASP A 131 11.91 -8.09 30.85
N TYR A 132 11.04 -7.10 30.88
CA TYR A 132 9.59 -7.29 30.85
C TYR A 132 9.03 -7.12 29.43
N THR A 133 8.02 -7.89 29.11
CA THR A 133 7.41 -7.91 27.76
C THR A 133 6.53 -6.68 27.48
N ASP A 134 5.91 -6.10 28.53
CA ASP A 134 5.06 -4.91 28.45
C ASP A 134 4.99 -4.17 29.78
N ASP A 135 4.29 -3.03 29.80
CA ASP A 135 4.18 -2.16 30.98
C ASP A 135 3.31 -2.77 32.06
N ALA A 136 2.30 -3.55 31.67
CA ALA A 136 1.43 -4.27 32.59
C ALA A 136 2.22 -5.33 33.39
N ALA A 137 3.19 -5.99 32.77
CA ALA A 137 4.07 -6.93 33.45
C ALA A 137 4.97 -6.23 34.46
N VAL A 138 5.51 -5.04 34.14
CA VAL A 138 6.28 -4.22 35.10
C VAL A 138 5.42 -3.82 36.28
N PHE A 139 4.20 -3.34 36.03
CA PHE A 139 3.26 -2.89 37.06
C PHE A 139 2.83 -4.03 37.97
N ALA A 140 2.47 -5.20 37.43
CA ALA A 140 2.07 -6.38 38.17
C ALA A 140 3.23 -6.95 39.00
N ALA A 141 4.46 -6.96 38.51
CA ALA A 141 5.65 -7.42 39.22
C ALA A 141 5.92 -6.57 40.50
N ASN A 142 5.49 -5.31 40.52
CA ASN A 142 5.57 -4.43 41.65
C ASN A 142 4.30 -4.48 42.59
N GLY A 143 3.43 -5.46 42.38
CA GLY A 143 2.24 -5.69 43.20
C GLY A 143 0.99 -4.93 42.75
N GLY A 144 1.04 -4.22 41.62
CA GLY A 144 -0.11 -3.55 41.04
C GLY A 144 -1.13 -4.54 40.45
N ALA A 145 -2.41 -4.29 40.69
CA ALA A 145 -3.48 -5.09 40.08
C ALA A 145 -3.63 -4.69 38.60
N VAL A 146 -3.77 -5.67 37.73
CA VAL A 146 -3.98 -5.44 36.28
C VAL A 146 -5.27 -6.10 35.81
N THR A 147 -6.08 -5.37 35.05
CA THR A 147 -7.35 -5.86 34.49
C THR A 147 -7.42 -5.57 33.01
N THR A 148 -8.08 -6.46 32.24
CA THR A 148 -8.32 -6.25 30.82
C THR A 148 -9.68 -5.62 30.58
N ILE A 149 -9.75 -4.77 29.54
CA ILE A 149 -11.00 -4.29 28.95
C ILE A 149 -11.08 -4.76 27.50
N PRO A 150 -12.26 -4.71 26.85
CA PRO A 150 -12.35 -5.02 25.42
C PRO A 150 -11.41 -4.13 24.59
N GLY A 151 -10.64 -4.76 23.72
CA GLY A 151 -9.80 -4.08 22.73
C GLY A 151 -10.54 -3.80 21.44
N ASP A 152 -9.83 -3.27 20.46
CA ASP A 152 -10.35 -2.95 19.12
C ASP A 152 -9.53 -3.63 18.03
N GLU A 153 -10.19 -4.23 17.03
CA GLU A 153 -9.53 -4.92 15.93
C GLU A 153 -8.67 -4.00 15.05
N VAL A 154 -9.01 -2.70 14.97
CA VAL A 154 -8.20 -1.73 14.21
C VAL A 154 -6.99 -1.23 14.99
N ALA A 155 -6.90 -1.50 16.29
CA ALA A 155 -5.73 -1.23 17.11
C ALA A 155 -4.61 -2.30 16.97
N PHE A 156 -4.53 -2.98 15.82
CA PHE A 156 -3.46 -3.93 15.54
C PHE A 156 -2.11 -3.23 15.36
N LYS A 157 -1.03 -3.97 15.61
CA LYS A 157 0.35 -3.45 15.47
C LYS A 157 0.83 -3.62 14.04
N ILE A 158 1.27 -2.54 13.40
CA ILE A 158 1.83 -2.54 12.05
C ILE A 158 3.31 -2.92 12.16
N THR A 159 3.65 -4.16 11.81
CA THR A 159 5.00 -4.71 11.89
C THR A 159 5.50 -5.32 10.59
N THR A 160 4.61 -5.60 9.65
CA THR A 160 4.90 -6.20 8.36
C THR A 160 4.30 -5.38 7.22
N ALA A 161 4.74 -5.62 6.00
CA ALA A 161 4.14 -5.01 4.81
C ALA A 161 2.65 -5.38 4.67
N TRP A 162 2.27 -6.60 5.10
CA TRP A 162 0.87 -7.02 5.10
C TRP A 162 0.01 -6.21 6.08
N ASP A 163 0.54 -5.92 7.28
CA ASP A 163 -0.15 -5.05 8.25
C ASP A 163 -0.31 -3.63 7.72
N LEU A 164 0.70 -3.12 6.99
CA LEU A 164 0.63 -1.80 6.37
C LEU A 164 -0.47 -1.73 5.30
N ASN A 165 -0.57 -2.76 4.45
CA ASN A 165 -1.64 -2.86 3.46
C ASN A 165 -3.02 -2.93 4.13
N ARG A 166 -3.15 -3.71 5.21
CA ARG A 166 -4.38 -3.74 6.02
C ARG A 166 -4.72 -2.36 6.61
N ALA A 167 -3.73 -1.62 7.10
CA ALA A 167 -3.91 -0.28 7.63
C ALA A 167 -4.42 0.69 6.56
N HIS A 168 -3.87 0.64 5.35
CA HIS A 168 -4.35 1.42 4.22
C HIS A 168 -5.82 1.10 3.89
N GLN A 169 -6.22 -0.17 3.88
CA GLN A 169 -7.62 -0.57 3.64
C GLN A 169 -8.57 0.00 4.71
N VAL A 170 -8.17 -0.05 5.99
CA VAL A 170 -8.97 0.49 7.10
C VAL A 170 -9.17 2.01 6.99
N LEU A 171 -8.16 2.75 6.55
CA LEU A 171 -8.24 4.20 6.36
C LEU A 171 -9.13 4.63 5.19
N GLY A 172 -9.74 3.66 4.46
CA GLY A 172 -10.48 3.99 3.24
C GLY A 172 -9.57 4.56 2.16
N GLY A 173 -8.27 4.58 2.40
CA GLY A 173 -7.29 4.63 1.34
C GLY A 173 -7.48 3.34 0.58
N ILE A 174 -8.01 3.43 -0.60
CA ILE A 174 -7.83 2.43 -1.61
C ILE A 174 -6.35 2.59 -1.98
N PRO A 175 -5.42 1.77 -1.42
CA PRO A 175 -4.17 1.56 -2.11
C PRO A 175 -4.67 0.79 -3.32
N ASP A 176 -4.46 1.20 -4.48
CA ASP A 176 -4.97 0.53 -5.67
C ASP A 176 -6.50 0.65 -5.86
N ALA A 177 -7.01 1.86 -6.03
CA ALA A 177 -8.19 2.03 -6.86
C ALA A 177 -7.77 1.54 -8.24
N HIS A 178 -8.04 0.24 -8.51
CA HIS A 178 -7.87 -0.27 -9.86
C HIS A 178 -8.63 0.66 -10.80
N ARG A 179 -7.91 1.31 -11.69
CA ARG A 179 -8.49 2.16 -12.71
C ARG A 179 -8.58 1.36 -13.99
N VAL A 180 -9.65 1.55 -14.69
CA VAL A 180 -9.87 0.93 -16.00
C VAL A 180 -9.94 2.05 -17.03
N GLY A 181 -9.21 1.90 -18.12
CA GLY A 181 -9.26 2.80 -19.26
C GLY A 181 -9.51 2.02 -20.53
N THR A 182 -10.06 2.70 -21.53
CA THR A 182 -10.30 2.18 -22.86
C THR A 182 -9.57 3.07 -23.86
N GLY A 183 -8.83 2.46 -24.78
CA GLY A 183 -8.22 3.12 -25.91
C GLY A 183 -8.72 2.49 -27.21
N ILE A 184 -8.96 3.31 -28.20
CA ILE A 184 -9.39 2.90 -29.53
C ILE A 184 -8.56 3.69 -30.53
N ASP A 185 -7.92 2.97 -31.45
CA ASP A 185 -7.21 3.58 -32.57
C ASP A 185 -7.62 2.94 -33.88
N VAL A 186 -7.74 3.75 -34.92
CA VAL A 186 -8.20 3.32 -36.24
C VAL A 186 -7.34 3.99 -37.30
N HIS A 187 -6.74 3.18 -38.16
CA HIS A 187 -5.90 3.62 -39.24
C HIS A 187 -6.37 3.03 -40.58
N ALA A 188 -6.33 3.85 -41.62
CA ALA A 188 -6.50 3.35 -42.97
C ALA A 188 -5.21 2.66 -43.47
N PHE A 189 -5.33 1.74 -44.42
CA PHE A 189 -4.17 1.16 -45.10
C PHE A 189 -3.47 2.20 -46.00
N GLY A 190 -2.15 2.21 -45.96
CA GLY A 190 -1.30 2.99 -46.85
C GLY A 190 -0.90 2.24 -48.11
N GLU A 191 0.06 2.80 -48.84
CA GLU A 191 0.49 2.24 -50.14
C GLU A 191 1.71 1.30 -50.02
N ALA A 192 2.61 1.54 -49.07
CA ALA A 192 3.84 0.77 -48.93
C ALA A 192 3.60 -0.61 -48.23
N ASP A 193 4.45 -1.57 -48.59
CA ASP A 193 4.42 -2.91 -48.02
C ASP A 193 5.33 -2.97 -46.78
N ASN A 194 4.99 -2.22 -45.73
CA ASN A 194 5.81 -2.05 -44.51
C ASN A 194 4.96 -1.96 -43.25
N LEU A 195 4.08 -2.93 -43.02
CA LEU A 195 3.21 -2.93 -41.86
C LEU A 195 3.97 -3.18 -40.57
N TRP A 196 3.78 -2.30 -39.58
CA TRP A 196 4.07 -2.52 -38.19
C TRP A 196 2.75 -2.62 -37.40
N LEU A 197 2.57 -3.70 -36.64
CA LEU A 197 1.36 -3.92 -35.90
C LEU A 197 1.63 -4.84 -34.68
N ALA A 198 1.16 -4.39 -33.52
CA ALA A 198 1.35 -5.11 -32.26
C ALA A 198 2.83 -5.39 -31.93
N GLY A 199 3.69 -4.42 -32.20
CA GLY A 199 5.13 -4.49 -31.96
C GLY A 199 5.92 -5.32 -32.99
N LEU A 200 5.27 -5.84 -34.02
CA LEU A 200 5.89 -6.70 -35.01
C LEU A 200 5.87 -6.10 -36.40
N HIS A 201 6.96 -6.34 -37.17
CA HIS A 201 6.99 -6.09 -38.61
C HIS A 201 6.32 -7.25 -39.38
N TRP A 202 5.45 -6.92 -40.34
CA TRP A 202 4.69 -7.87 -41.14
C TRP A 202 5.07 -7.71 -42.63
N PRO A 203 6.10 -8.44 -43.11
CA PRO A 203 6.57 -8.30 -44.49
C PRO A 203 5.49 -8.65 -45.49
N GLY A 204 5.33 -7.80 -46.51
CA GLY A 204 4.37 -8.00 -47.60
C GLY A 204 2.92 -7.63 -47.27
N GLU A 205 2.68 -7.08 -46.08
CA GLU A 205 1.39 -6.47 -45.74
C GLU A 205 1.46 -4.94 -45.84
N LYS A 206 0.34 -4.32 -46.22
CA LYS A 206 0.23 -2.87 -46.37
C LYS A 206 0.39 -2.16 -45.03
N GLU A 207 1.20 -1.12 -44.98
CA GLU A 207 1.36 -0.24 -43.83
C GLU A 207 0.03 0.38 -43.40
N LEU A 208 -0.01 0.90 -42.20
CA LEU A 208 -1.09 1.75 -41.73
C LEU A 208 -0.68 3.23 -41.88
N SER A 209 -1.60 4.05 -42.38
CA SER A 209 -1.35 5.48 -42.60
C SER A 209 -1.28 6.21 -41.27
N GLY A 210 -0.21 6.96 -41.00
CA GLY A 210 -0.05 7.71 -39.75
C GLY A 210 1.22 8.57 -39.74
N HIS A 211 1.44 9.31 -38.64
CA HIS A 211 2.61 10.15 -38.41
C HIS A 211 3.80 9.40 -37.78
N SER A 212 3.56 8.18 -37.28
CA SER A 212 4.55 7.25 -36.71
C SER A 212 4.70 6.02 -37.57
N ASP A 213 5.10 4.88 -37.03
CA ASP A 213 5.08 3.59 -37.72
C ASP A 213 3.66 3.04 -37.96
N GLY A 214 2.63 3.73 -37.43
CA GLY A 214 1.22 3.36 -37.58
C GLY A 214 0.78 2.18 -36.80
N ASP A 215 1.54 1.73 -35.76
CA ASP A 215 1.13 0.60 -34.90
C ASP A 215 -0.12 0.95 -34.06
N ALA A 216 -1.28 0.72 -34.68
CA ALA A 216 -2.58 1.01 -34.04
C ALA A 216 -2.80 0.25 -32.72
N VAL A 217 -2.19 -0.92 -32.54
CA VAL A 217 -2.27 -1.67 -31.28
C VAL A 217 -1.47 -0.95 -30.19
N ALA A 218 -0.27 -0.51 -30.49
CA ALA A 218 0.55 0.25 -29.54
C ALA A 218 -0.12 1.57 -29.13
N HIS A 219 -0.71 2.29 -30.09
CA HIS A 219 -1.43 3.55 -29.83
C HIS A 219 -2.67 3.32 -28.96
N ALA A 220 -3.49 2.31 -29.25
CA ALA A 220 -4.65 1.97 -28.44
C ALA A 220 -4.27 1.57 -27.00
N ILE A 221 -3.12 0.90 -26.82
CA ILE A 221 -2.58 0.60 -25.49
C ILE A 221 -2.22 1.89 -24.75
N CYS A 222 -1.54 2.83 -25.39
CA CYS A 222 -1.19 4.11 -24.78
C CYS A 222 -2.45 4.86 -24.33
N ASP A 223 -3.44 4.98 -25.19
CA ASP A 223 -4.69 5.67 -24.89
C ASP A 223 -5.46 5.00 -23.74
N ALA A 224 -5.53 3.67 -23.71
CA ALA A 224 -6.16 2.94 -22.62
C ALA A 224 -5.47 3.23 -21.27
N LEU A 225 -4.14 3.19 -21.24
CA LEU A 225 -3.35 3.41 -20.04
C LEU A 225 -3.43 4.87 -19.57
N LEU A 226 -3.29 5.84 -20.47
CA LEU A 226 -3.42 7.27 -20.16
C LEU A 226 -4.82 7.61 -19.67
N SER A 227 -5.85 7.07 -20.32
CA SER A 227 -7.26 7.21 -19.92
C SER A 227 -7.51 6.67 -18.50
N ALA A 228 -7.00 5.47 -18.20
CA ALA A 228 -7.13 4.89 -16.85
C ALA A 228 -6.51 5.78 -15.77
N ALA A 229 -5.36 6.39 -16.06
CA ALA A 229 -4.66 7.27 -15.14
C ALA A 229 -5.24 8.70 -15.07
N GLY A 230 -6.17 9.06 -15.98
CA GLY A 230 -6.68 10.43 -16.10
C GLY A 230 -5.65 11.41 -16.67
N LEU A 231 -4.71 10.89 -17.47
CA LEU A 231 -3.59 11.67 -18.05
C LEU A 231 -3.86 12.16 -19.49
N GLY A 232 -5.07 11.98 -20.03
CA GLY A 232 -5.43 12.37 -21.40
C GLY A 232 -5.22 11.24 -22.40
N ASP A 233 -4.67 11.55 -23.56
CA ASP A 233 -4.46 10.65 -24.69
C ASP A 233 -3.05 10.82 -25.30
N ILE A 234 -2.69 9.95 -26.25
CA ILE A 234 -1.38 9.97 -26.92
C ILE A 234 -1.12 11.30 -27.64
N GLY A 235 -2.15 11.86 -28.28
CA GLY A 235 -2.03 13.13 -29.01
C GLY A 235 -1.72 14.32 -28.12
N SER A 236 -2.34 14.38 -26.93
CA SER A 236 -2.11 15.46 -25.96
C SER A 236 -0.77 15.33 -25.23
N ARG A 237 -0.22 14.12 -25.11
CA ARG A 237 1.02 13.87 -24.35
C ARG A 237 2.27 13.91 -25.21
N PHE A 238 2.21 13.35 -26.40
CA PHE A 238 3.38 13.27 -27.28
C PHE A 238 3.31 14.28 -28.44
N GLY A 239 2.11 14.76 -28.78
CA GLY A 239 1.87 15.73 -29.86
C GLY A 239 2.12 15.15 -31.26
N THR A 240 1.49 15.71 -32.25
CA THR A 240 1.73 15.35 -33.65
C THR A 240 2.75 16.27 -34.33
N ALA A 241 3.16 17.35 -33.69
CA ALA A 241 4.04 18.38 -34.23
C ALA A 241 5.48 18.28 -33.72
N ASP A 242 5.79 17.44 -32.72
CA ASP A 242 7.16 17.30 -32.21
C ASP A 242 7.99 16.40 -33.13
N PRO A 243 9.06 16.96 -33.75
CA PRO A 243 9.94 16.20 -34.61
C PRO A 243 10.59 14.98 -33.95
N ALA A 244 10.67 14.95 -32.63
CA ALA A 244 11.23 13.83 -31.87
C ALA A 244 10.42 12.54 -32.06
N TYR A 245 9.13 12.65 -32.38
CA TYR A 245 8.23 11.50 -32.54
C TYR A 245 7.90 11.20 -34.02
N ALA A 246 8.47 11.98 -34.97
CA ALA A 246 8.28 11.71 -36.37
C ALA A 246 8.91 10.36 -36.75
N ASN A 247 8.12 9.44 -37.27
CA ASN A 247 8.50 8.05 -37.60
C ASN A 247 8.94 7.22 -36.33
N ALA A 248 8.58 7.63 -35.14
CA ALA A 248 8.88 6.86 -33.95
C ALA A 248 8.10 5.52 -33.96
N SER A 249 8.73 4.48 -33.44
CA SER A 249 8.06 3.17 -33.30
C SER A 249 7.03 3.17 -32.19
N GLY A 250 6.05 2.28 -32.23
CA GLY A 250 5.05 2.06 -31.19
C GLY A 250 5.69 1.81 -29.82
N GLU A 251 6.88 1.19 -29.78
CA GLU A 251 7.65 1.00 -28.54
C GLU A 251 7.95 2.32 -27.81
N VAL A 252 8.35 3.36 -28.55
CA VAL A 252 8.69 4.67 -27.95
C VAL A 252 7.49 5.26 -27.22
N PHE A 253 6.30 5.16 -27.82
CA PHE A 253 5.07 5.67 -27.22
C PHE A 253 4.63 4.84 -26.00
N VAL A 254 4.69 3.51 -26.10
CA VAL A 254 4.32 2.65 -24.97
C VAL A 254 5.26 2.87 -23.79
N ARG A 255 6.58 2.84 -23.99
CA ARG A 255 7.56 3.08 -22.91
C ARG A 255 7.41 4.49 -22.30
N GLY A 256 7.24 5.52 -23.14
CA GLY A 256 6.99 6.88 -22.67
C GLY A 256 5.69 6.99 -21.86
N THR A 257 4.65 6.25 -22.26
CA THR A 257 3.40 6.17 -21.48
C THR A 257 3.64 5.52 -20.12
N ILE A 258 4.39 4.42 -20.04
CA ILE A 258 4.75 3.77 -18.77
C ILE A 258 5.53 4.71 -17.85
N GLU A 259 6.46 5.49 -18.39
CA GLU A 259 7.19 6.50 -17.62
C GLU A 259 6.26 7.59 -17.05
N LEU A 260 5.29 8.07 -17.83
CA LEU A 260 4.28 9.04 -17.38
C LEU A 260 3.38 8.46 -16.28
N LEU A 261 2.97 7.19 -16.40
CA LEU A 261 2.21 6.51 -15.36
C LEU A 261 3.02 6.42 -14.07
N ALA A 262 4.25 5.93 -14.14
CA ALA A 262 5.14 5.78 -12.98
C ALA A 262 5.39 7.12 -12.27
N ALA A 263 5.64 8.20 -13.03
CA ALA A 263 5.79 9.55 -12.48
C ALA A 263 4.52 10.07 -11.79
N SER A 264 3.36 9.53 -12.16
CA SER A 264 2.04 9.87 -11.58
C SER A 264 1.58 8.89 -10.49
N GLY A 265 2.42 7.92 -10.10
CA GLY A 265 2.14 6.94 -9.06
C GLY A 265 1.23 5.78 -9.51
N PHE A 266 1.16 5.50 -10.81
CA PHE A 266 0.39 4.40 -11.39
C PHE A 266 1.31 3.34 -12.00
N GLU A 267 0.83 2.09 -12.00
CA GLU A 267 1.44 0.97 -12.71
C GLU A 267 0.36 0.16 -13.43
N PRO A 268 0.64 -0.39 -14.61
CA PRO A 268 -0.30 -1.27 -15.29
C PRO A 268 -0.34 -2.63 -14.59
N ILE A 269 -1.55 -3.20 -14.45
CA ILE A 269 -1.74 -4.56 -13.92
C ILE A 269 -1.83 -5.56 -15.06
N ASN A 270 -2.58 -5.23 -16.09
CA ASN A 270 -2.69 -6.00 -17.33
C ASN A 270 -3.30 -5.14 -18.42
N VAL A 271 -3.11 -5.56 -19.68
CA VAL A 271 -3.76 -4.98 -20.85
C VAL A 271 -4.44 -6.07 -21.68
N SER A 272 -5.66 -5.81 -22.11
CA SER A 272 -6.38 -6.67 -23.05
C SER A 272 -6.69 -5.89 -24.32
N VAL A 273 -6.23 -6.41 -25.47
CA VAL A 273 -6.40 -5.79 -26.78
C VAL A 273 -7.32 -6.64 -27.65
N GLN A 274 -8.27 -5.99 -28.31
CA GLN A 274 -9.09 -6.59 -29.34
C GLN A 274 -8.75 -5.94 -30.70
N LEU A 275 -8.03 -6.64 -31.55
CA LEU A 275 -7.73 -6.22 -32.91
C LEU A 275 -8.88 -6.61 -33.84
N ILE A 276 -9.36 -5.66 -34.65
CA ILE A 276 -10.42 -5.89 -35.63
C ILE A 276 -9.87 -5.51 -37.01
N GLY A 277 -9.74 -6.48 -37.90
CA GLY A 277 -9.21 -6.22 -39.26
C GLY A 277 -9.09 -7.50 -40.07
N ASN A 278 -9.04 -7.35 -41.39
CA ASN A 278 -8.94 -8.49 -42.31
C ASN A 278 -7.48 -8.98 -42.47
N LYS A 279 -6.53 -8.07 -42.22
CA LYS A 279 -5.08 -8.33 -42.36
C LYS A 279 -4.29 -7.59 -41.26
N PRO A 280 -3.10 -8.11 -40.91
CA PRO A 280 -2.48 -9.36 -41.35
C PRO A 280 -3.18 -10.58 -40.72
N ARG A 281 -2.84 -11.82 -41.17
CA ARG A 281 -3.30 -13.02 -40.51
C ARG A 281 -2.61 -13.18 -39.15
N PHE A 282 -3.22 -12.62 -38.12
CA PHE A 282 -2.58 -12.38 -36.82
C PHE A 282 -2.27 -13.63 -36.00
N SER A 283 -3.16 -14.63 -36.05
CA SER A 283 -3.11 -15.84 -35.18
C SER A 283 -1.74 -16.55 -35.15
N PRO A 284 -0.99 -16.71 -36.25
CA PRO A 284 0.29 -17.43 -36.21
C PRO A 284 1.39 -16.74 -35.40
N ARG A 285 1.31 -15.41 -35.22
CA ARG A 285 2.30 -14.62 -34.49
C ARG A 285 1.76 -13.97 -33.22
N ARG A 286 0.58 -14.40 -32.74
CA ARG A 286 -0.07 -13.83 -31.54
C ARG A 286 0.83 -13.89 -30.32
N GLU A 287 1.43 -15.06 -30.06
CA GLU A 287 2.28 -15.24 -28.87
C GLU A 287 3.53 -14.35 -28.93
N GLU A 288 4.13 -14.20 -30.11
CA GLU A 288 5.27 -13.30 -30.34
C GLU A 288 4.87 -11.84 -30.06
N ALA A 289 3.74 -11.37 -30.58
CA ALA A 289 3.22 -10.04 -30.33
C ALA A 289 2.92 -9.79 -28.84
N GLN A 290 2.28 -10.74 -28.19
CA GLN A 290 2.00 -10.64 -26.75
C GLN A 290 3.27 -10.58 -25.91
N ALA A 291 4.31 -11.31 -26.26
CA ALA A 291 5.59 -11.28 -25.57
C ALA A 291 6.26 -9.90 -25.70
N VAL A 292 6.32 -9.33 -26.91
CA VAL A 292 6.89 -8.02 -27.16
C VAL A 292 6.12 -6.92 -26.42
N LEU A 293 4.80 -6.90 -26.54
CA LEU A 293 3.97 -5.91 -25.87
C LEU A 293 4.02 -6.04 -24.34
N THR A 294 4.09 -7.25 -23.79
CA THR A 294 4.26 -7.51 -22.36
C THR A 294 5.59 -6.94 -21.86
N GLU A 295 6.67 -7.09 -22.64
CA GLU A 295 7.96 -6.49 -22.32
C GLU A 295 7.89 -4.96 -22.28
N TRP A 296 7.26 -4.33 -23.27
CA TRP A 296 7.14 -2.87 -23.33
C TRP A 296 6.29 -2.27 -22.21
N VAL A 297 5.17 -2.94 -21.89
CA VAL A 297 4.22 -2.50 -20.86
C VAL A 297 4.71 -2.81 -19.43
N GLY A 298 5.52 -3.85 -19.27
CA GLY A 298 5.94 -4.33 -17.94
C GLY A 298 4.85 -5.09 -17.18
N ALA A 299 3.72 -5.41 -17.84
CA ALA A 299 2.61 -6.18 -17.29
C ALA A 299 2.01 -7.08 -18.38
N PRO A 300 1.28 -8.17 -18.03
CA PRO A 300 0.72 -9.09 -19.00
C PRO A 300 -0.17 -8.40 -20.04
N VAL A 301 0.12 -8.62 -21.33
CA VAL A 301 -0.69 -8.15 -22.46
C VAL A 301 -1.29 -9.34 -23.18
N SER A 302 -2.61 -9.34 -23.36
CA SER A 302 -3.33 -10.31 -24.17
C SER A 302 -3.87 -9.65 -25.44
N VAL A 303 -3.74 -10.32 -26.59
CA VAL A 303 -4.25 -9.83 -27.87
C VAL A 303 -5.18 -10.86 -28.48
N SER A 304 -6.42 -10.44 -28.73
CA SER A 304 -7.40 -11.17 -29.53
C SER A 304 -7.59 -10.49 -30.86
N ALA A 305 -7.83 -11.27 -31.92
CA ALA A 305 -8.05 -10.73 -33.26
C ALA A 305 -9.28 -11.36 -33.90
N THR A 306 -10.06 -10.55 -34.59
CA THR A 306 -11.23 -10.97 -35.38
C THR A 306 -11.34 -10.16 -36.65
N THR A 307 -12.16 -10.66 -37.58
CA THR A 307 -12.64 -9.89 -38.74
C THR A 307 -14.03 -9.33 -38.47
N THR A 308 -14.57 -8.55 -39.38
CA THR A 308 -15.96 -8.09 -39.34
C THR A 308 -16.85 -8.87 -40.30
N ASP A 309 -16.41 -10.02 -40.81
CA ASP A 309 -17.14 -10.83 -41.79
C ASP A 309 -17.64 -10.00 -42.98
N ASP A 310 -16.71 -9.22 -43.58
CA ASP A 310 -16.92 -8.31 -44.70
C ASP A 310 -17.90 -7.13 -44.42
N LEU A 311 -18.25 -6.88 -43.14
CA LEU A 311 -19.09 -5.74 -42.80
C LEU A 311 -18.28 -4.47 -42.46
N GLY A 312 -18.85 -3.34 -42.82
CA GLY A 312 -18.30 -2.00 -42.54
C GLY A 312 -17.05 -1.66 -43.29
N PHE A 313 -16.33 -0.63 -42.86
CA PHE A 313 -15.08 -0.15 -43.48
C PHE A 313 -13.96 -1.18 -43.37
N THR A 314 -13.79 -1.83 -42.24
CA THR A 314 -12.78 -2.89 -42.07
C THR A 314 -13.05 -4.09 -42.98
N GLY A 315 -14.32 -4.45 -43.19
CA GLY A 315 -14.71 -5.53 -44.10
C GLY A 315 -14.42 -5.20 -45.57
N ARG A 316 -14.49 -3.93 -45.95
CA ARG A 316 -14.11 -3.46 -47.30
C ARG A 316 -12.60 -3.32 -47.50
N GLY A 317 -11.80 -3.48 -46.45
CA GLY A 317 -10.33 -3.35 -46.54
C GLY A 317 -9.86 -1.89 -46.61
N GLU A 318 -10.64 -0.99 -46.05
CA GLU A 318 -10.32 0.44 -45.95
C GLU A 318 -9.42 0.74 -44.74
#